data_60fa9bc27ddab33c2da3312dfd49a2c7
#
_entry.id   60fa9bc27ddab33c2da3312dfd49a2c7
#
_cell.length_a   1.000
_cell.length_b   1.000
_cell.length_c   1.000
_cell.angle_alpha   90.00
_cell.angle_beta   90.00
_cell.angle_gamma   90.00
#
_symmetry.space_group_name_H-M   'P 1'
#
loop_
_entity.id
_entity.type
_entity.pdbx_description
1 polymer ?
#
loop_
_entity_poly.entity_id
_entity_poly.type
_entity_poly.pdbx_seq_one_letter_code
_entity_poly.pdbx_strand_id
1 'polypeptide(L)'
;MKNIYFDVEKSIKDLQKIFENIDGGDERLRSFNQKALEEFKNLESESLKELESLKNNGEWEKFTIAFYGETGAGKSTLIECLRLFFKESGKMDQQERFKQLYANMKNSNYVKNHRGYEHAELKELQDGAIIGDGRSDFTTETKSYTLKHNNQSFVLLDVPGIEGDEKKVKQQISNATQKAHAIFYVTKTPAPPQKGEEGKEGTIEKIQKQLDSQTEVYTLFNKPINSPRALKDGLIDENEKESLRDLNEKMKAILGKHYEGYKAVSAQTAFYGLSSALLPETDFYKNKQKFLEIFKAEELLLKSQFKQLGKFIAGTLLENSRKKIIESNCNKALKVIEKLQKAITTTIDRQINPTIKEIKDAQLEARSNLDRSRYKFVSNLNNSVFKKIERFKSDLREKMYAHIDRDIEDDECKRKFEVEFQQGMGKLGENIKKRFEKDEQQFRKDLQEDIKQFEERIKNSLVMLNRTHTDSGFDPNFNTHSAFDFNIDTDSGIDGLGLLGSMVGLGFGIFNFWNPVGWASIGLGLGLVGVGKSVWNFFDSDYKKSQQEKAVDKNLDKVFGIIEEKMRNQLEDVKKGICEKVESLKAGLNDSVVCYERMREGLIKAGEDLWQISNNIKTRIAQ
;
A
#
# COMPACT_ATOMS: atom_id res chain seq x y z
N MET A 1 -9.97 1.29 -27.75
CA MET A 1 -10.46 1.70 -26.43
C MET A 1 -10.47 0.57 -25.39
N LYS A 2 -10.57 -0.71 -25.77
CA LYS A 2 -10.38 -1.85 -24.86
C LYS A 2 -9.04 -1.88 -24.11
N ASN A 3 -8.03 -1.11 -24.57
CA ASN A 3 -6.68 -1.18 -24.05
C ASN A 3 -6.46 -0.48 -22.71
N ILE A 4 -7.26 0.54 -22.34
CA ILE A 4 -7.01 1.31 -21.10
C ILE A 4 -7.13 0.42 -19.86
N TYR A 5 -8.16 -0.41 -19.76
CA TYR A 5 -8.32 -1.35 -18.66
C TYR A 5 -7.12 -2.31 -18.60
N PHE A 6 -6.78 -2.92 -19.73
CA PHE A 6 -5.68 -3.89 -19.82
C PHE A 6 -4.31 -3.24 -19.59
N ASP A 7 -4.12 -1.99 -20.04
CA ASP A 7 -2.88 -1.24 -19.81
C ASP A 7 -2.69 -0.96 -18.32
N VAL A 8 -3.75 -0.54 -17.61
CA VAL A 8 -3.73 -0.33 -16.16
C VAL A 8 -3.56 -1.65 -15.41
N GLU A 9 -4.32 -2.70 -15.78
CA GLU A 9 -4.18 -4.05 -15.20
C GLU A 9 -2.76 -4.59 -15.34
N LYS A 10 -2.14 -4.40 -16.51
CA LYS A 10 -0.75 -4.80 -16.77
C LYS A 10 0.23 -4.06 -15.86
N SER A 11 0.10 -2.73 -15.74
CA SER A 11 0.98 -1.93 -14.89
C SER A 11 0.88 -2.33 -13.43
N ILE A 12 -0.33 -2.66 -12.95
CA ILE A 12 -0.54 -3.16 -11.59
C ILE A 12 0.10 -4.54 -11.40
N LYS A 13 -0.06 -5.46 -12.37
CA LYS A 13 0.60 -6.78 -12.33
C LYS A 13 2.13 -6.70 -12.40
N ASP A 14 2.66 -5.74 -13.14
CA ASP A 14 4.11 -5.52 -13.20
C ASP A 14 4.64 -4.96 -11.87
N LEU A 15 3.85 -4.15 -11.14
CA LEU A 15 4.12 -3.78 -9.76
C LEU A 15 4.25 -5.00 -8.82
N GLN A 16 3.32 -5.95 -8.91
CA GLN A 16 3.38 -7.17 -8.10
C GLN A 16 4.64 -7.99 -8.35
N LYS A 17 5.05 -8.14 -9.61
CA LYS A 17 6.28 -8.86 -9.98
C LYS A 17 7.53 -8.24 -9.36
N ILE A 18 7.55 -6.93 -9.13
CA ILE A 18 8.68 -6.24 -8.48
C ILE A 18 8.87 -6.80 -7.06
N PHE A 19 7.78 -7.02 -6.33
CA PHE A 19 7.83 -7.59 -4.98
C PHE A 19 8.03 -9.12 -4.97
N GLU A 20 7.57 -9.84 -5.99
CA GLU A 20 7.75 -11.29 -6.11
C GLU A 20 9.20 -11.68 -6.47
N ASN A 21 9.90 -10.87 -7.27
CA ASN A 21 11.25 -11.18 -7.79
C ASN A 21 12.40 -10.70 -6.87
N ILE A 22 12.11 -10.17 -5.68
CA ILE A 22 13.15 -9.82 -4.72
C ILE A 22 13.54 -11.07 -3.92
N ASP A 23 14.22 -11.99 -4.57
CA ASP A 23 14.85 -13.16 -3.95
C ASP A 23 16.15 -12.75 -3.26
N GLY A 24 16.03 -12.09 -2.13
CA GLY A 24 17.13 -11.99 -1.19
C GLY A 24 16.92 -13.05 -0.13
N GLY A 25 17.67 -14.13 -0.12
CA GLY A 25 17.60 -15.34 0.70
C GLY A 25 17.29 -15.24 2.20
N ASP A 26 16.77 -14.12 2.66
CA ASP A 26 16.32 -13.85 4.02
C ASP A 26 14.80 -14.03 4.12
N GLU A 27 14.38 -14.97 4.95
CA GLU A 27 12.99 -15.34 5.20
C GLU A 27 12.13 -14.16 5.70
N ARG A 28 12.75 -13.14 6.27
CA ARG A 28 12.11 -11.91 6.78
C ARG A 28 11.84 -10.90 5.70
N LEU A 29 12.77 -10.72 4.78
CA LEU A 29 12.55 -9.95 3.57
C LEU A 29 11.41 -10.56 2.76
N ARG A 30 11.30 -11.89 2.74
CA ARG A 30 10.15 -12.60 2.18
C ARG A 30 8.85 -12.25 2.89
N SER A 31 8.82 -12.24 4.23
CA SER A 31 7.62 -11.89 5.00
C SER A 31 7.21 -10.43 4.80
N PHE A 32 8.17 -9.50 4.76
CA PHE A 32 7.92 -8.09 4.44
C PHE A 32 7.42 -7.92 3.01
N ASN A 33 8.08 -8.57 2.04
CA ASN A 33 7.68 -8.55 0.64
C ASN A 33 6.31 -9.18 0.41
N GLN A 34 5.96 -10.27 1.13
CA GLN A 34 4.64 -10.87 1.08
C GLN A 34 3.56 -9.91 1.58
N LYS A 35 3.78 -9.20 2.68
CA LYS A 35 2.82 -8.21 3.20
C LYS A 35 2.66 -7.04 2.24
N ALA A 36 3.74 -6.46 1.75
CA ALA A 36 3.69 -5.40 0.74
C ALA A 36 2.98 -5.87 -0.54
N LEU A 37 3.26 -7.10 -0.98
CA LEU A 37 2.59 -7.73 -2.12
C LEU A 37 1.09 -7.91 -1.87
N GLU A 38 0.68 -8.33 -0.68
CA GLU A 38 -0.72 -8.52 -0.31
C GLU A 38 -1.47 -7.19 -0.29
N GLU A 39 -0.86 -6.14 0.19
CA GLU A 39 -1.42 -4.78 0.16
C GLU A 39 -1.56 -4.24 -1.25
N PHE A 40 -0.54 -4.43 -2.10
CA PHE A 40 -0.65 -4.08 -3.51
C PHE A 40 -1.71 -4.93 -4.24
N LYS A 41 -1.90 -6.21 -3.88
CA LYS A 41 -2.98 -7.06 -4.39
C LYS A 41 -4.37 -6.55 -3.97
N ASN A 42 -4.50 -6.05 -2.75
CA ASN A 42 -5.74 -5.43 -2.28
C ASN A 42 -6.03 -4.14 -3.05
N LEU A 43 -5.04 -3.26 -3.20
CA LEU A 43 -5.14 -2.03 -3.99
C LEU A 43 -5.45 -2.33 -5.46
N GLU A 44 -4.87 -3.39 -6.04
CA GLU A 44 -5.21 -3.89 -7.37
C GLU A 44 -6.67 -4.30 -7.44
N SER A 45 -7.11 -5.16 -6.51
CA SER A 45 -8.48 -5.67 -6.50
C SER A 45 -9.50 -4.54 -6.42
N GLU A 46 -9.27 -3.53 -5.59
CA GLU A 46 -10.13 -2.35 -5.49
C GLU A 46 -10.09 -1.50 -6.77
N SER A 47 -8.89 -1.21 -7.27
CA SER A 47 -8.71 -0.41 -8.49
C SER A 47 -9.29 -1.09 -9.73
N LEU A 48 -9.12 -2.41 -9.86
CA LEU A 48 -9.69 -3.19 -10.96
C LEU A 48 -11.21 -3.29 -10.84
N LYS A 49 -11.78 -3.39 -9.64
CA LYS A 49 -13.23 -3.31 -9.42
C LYS A 49 -13.80 -1.95 -9.88
N GLU A 50 -13.12 -0.85 -9.55
CA GLU A 50 -13.53 0.49 -10.02
C GLU A 50 -13.46 0.59 -11.56
N LEU A 51 -12.53 -0.11 -12.20
CA LEU A 51 -12.38 -0.15 -13.66
C LEU A 51 -13.16 -1.28 -14.35
N GLU A 52 -13.77 -2.21 -13.60
CA GLU A 52 -14.46 -3.37 -14.18
C GLU A 52 -15.61 -2.95 -15.09
N SER A 53 -16.26 -1.82 -14.78
CA SER A 53 -17.25 -1.20 -15.63
C SER A 53 -16.70 -0.86 -17.02
N LEU A 54 -15.42 -0.49 -17.14
CA LEU A 54 -14.77 -0.15 -18.40
C LEU A 54 -14.38 -1.37 -19.25
N LYS A 55 -14.37 -2.57 -18.65
CA LYS A 55 -14.08 -3.84 -19.34
C LYS A 55 -15.21 -4.26 -20.28
N ASN A 56 -16.44 -3.94 -19.92
CA ASN A 56 -17.62 -4.34 -20.66
C ASN A 56 -17.90 -3.44 -21.86
N ASN A 57 -18.06 -4.02 -23.05
CA ASN A 57 -18.36 -3.27 -24.27
C ASN A 57 -19.64 -2.42 -24.17
N GLY A 58 -20.60 -2.84 -23.35
CA GLY A 58 -21.89 -2.16 -23.20
C GLY A 58 -21.77 -0.72 -22.69
N GLU A 59 -20.78 -0.42 -21.88
CA GLU A 59 -20.54 0.94 -21.35
C GLU A 59 -19.87 1.89 -22.35
N TRP A 60 -19.26 1.34 -23.39
CA TRP A 60 -18.70 2.12 -24.49
C TRP A 60 -19.67 2.31 -25.64
N GLU A 61 -20.80 1.60 -25.63
CA GLU A 61 -21.78 1.58 -26.74
C GLU A 61 -23.07 2.34 -26.41
N LYS A 62 -23.46 2.38 -25.13
CA LYS A 62 -24.72 2.98 -24.70
C LYS A 62 -24.51 4.13 -23.74
N PHE A 63 -25.04 5.28 -24.07
CA PHE A 63 -25.02 6.42 -23.15
C PHE A 63 -25.96 6.15 -21.98
N THR A 64 -25.41 6.25 -20.75
CA THR A 64 -26.13 5.92 -19.51
C THR A 64 -26.36 7.18 -18.69
N ILE A 65 -27.59 7.42 -18.29
CA ILE A 65 -28.05 8.55 -17.47
C ILE A 65 -28.54 7.99 -16.14
N ALA A 66 -28.01 8.43 -15.01
CA ALA A 66 -28.48 8.06 -13.68
C ALA A 66 -29.30 9.19 -13.03
N PHE A 67 -30.38 8.82 -12.37
CA PHE A 67 -31.17 9.72 -11.53
C PHE A 67 -30.83 9.44 -10.07
N TYR A 68 -30.10 10.35 -9.47
CA TYR A 68 -29.57 10.29 -8.12
C TYR A 68 -30.24 11.36 -7.25
N GLY A 69 -30.45 11.15 -5.97
CA GLY A 69 -31.02 12.16 -5.08
C GLY A 69 -31.85 11.55 -3.95
N GLU A 70 -32.47 12.43 -3.16
CA GLU A 70 -33.21 12.08 -1.96
C GLU A 70 -34.39 11.12 -2.20
N THR A 71 -34.76 10.37 -1.17
CA THR A 71 -35.97 9.56 -1.17
C THR A 71 -37.21 10.46 -1.36
N GLY A 72 -38.12 10.05 -2.23
CA GLY A 72 -39.32 10.86 -2.50
C GLY A 72 -39.09 12.12 -3.34
N ALA A 73 -37.89 12.33 -3.91
CA ALA A 73 -37.63 13.45 -4.84
C ALA A 73 -38.26 13.24 -6.23
N GLY A 74 -38.91 12.10 -6.49
CA GLY A 74 -39.62 11.81 -7.71
C GLY A 74 -38.77 11.27 -8.85
N LYS A 75 -37.65 10.59 -8.54
CA LYS A 75 -36.77 9.94 -9.53
C LYS A 75 -37.54 8.95 -10.42
N SER A 76 -38.26 8.01 -9.80
CA SER A 76 -39.06 7.02 -10.54
C SER A 76 -40.19 7.66 -11.36
N THR A 77 -40.79 8.77 -10.88
CA THR A 77 -41.79 9.53 -11.65
C THR A 77 -41.17 10.17 -12.89
N LEU A 78 -39.95 10.74 -12.77
CA LEU A 78 -39.21 11.31 -13.89
C LEU A 78 -38.89 10.23 -14.94
N ILE A 79 -38.43 9.07 -14.49
CA ILE A 79 -38.11 7.95 -15.36
C ILE A 79 -39.35 7.43 -16.07
N GLU A 80 -40.48 7.26 -15.38
CA GLU A 80 -41.75 6.86 -15.99
C GLU A 80 -42.19 7.87 -17.06
N CYS A 81 -42.09 9.17 -16.78
CA CYS A 81 -42.36 10.20 -17.77
C CYS A 81 -41.42 10.12 -18.99
N LEU A 82 -40.14 9.84 -18.80
CA LEU A 82 -39.18 9.68 -19.91
C LEU A 82 -39.48 8.43 -20.75
N ARG A 83 -39.84 7.30 -20.11
CA ARG A 83 -40.29 6.07 -20.80
C ARG A 83 -41.48 6.33 -21.69
N LEU A 84 -42.47 7.08 -21.18
CA LEU A 84 -43.64 7.48 -21.94
C LEU A 84 -43.31 8.48 -23.06
N PHE A 85 -42.48 9.49 -22.77
CA PHE A 85 -42.10 10.54 -23.71
C PHE A 85 -41.31 10.00 -24.91
N PHE A 86 -40.33 9.12 -24.66
CA PHE A 86 -39.51 8.48 -25.69
C PHE A 86 -40.13 7.20 -26.24
N LYS A 87 -41.38 6.86 -25.84
CA LYS A 87 -42.10 5.68 -26.28
C LYS A 87 -41.27 4.40 -26.17
N GLU A 88 -40.77 4.12 -24.97
CA GLU A 88 -40.06 2.87 -24.70
C GLU A 88 -40.90 1.67 -25.13
N SER A 89 -40.32 0.73 -25.90
CA SER A 89 -41.06 -0.39 -26.46
C SER A 89 -41.78 -1.22 -25.40
N GLY A 90 -41.09 -1.60 -24.34
CA GLY A 90 -41.65 -2.36 -23.23
C GLY A 90 -42.81 -1.63 -22.53
N LYS A 91 -42.74 -0.29 -22.42
CA LYS A 91 -43.84 0.51 -21.87
C LYS A 91 -45.03 0.62 -22.81
N MET A 92 -44.77 0.72 -24.11
CA MET A 92 -45.85 0.73 -25.10
C MET A 92 -46.57 -0.62 -25.13
N ASP A 93 -45.87 -1.73 -25.06
CA ASP A 93 -46.44 -3.07 -24.96
C ASP A 93 -47.28 -3.24 -23.68
N GLN A 94 -46.81 -2.70 -22.54
CA GLN A 94 -47.58 -2.67 -21.29
C GLN A 94 -48.88 -1.88 -21.43
N GLN A 95 -48.82 -0.70 -22.05
CA GLN A 95 -50.03 0.11 -22.29
C GLN A 95 -51.03 -0.60 -23.21
N GLU A 96 -50.58 -1.28 -24.26
CA GLU A 96 -51.43 -2.03 -25.18
C GLU A 96 -52.10 -3.20 -24.44
N ARG A 97 -51.35 -3.97 -23.68
CA ARG A 97 -51.87 -5.06 -22.85
C ARG A 97 -52.88 -4.56 -21.81
N PHE A 98 -52.57 -3.44 -21.15
CA PHE A 98 -53.52 -2.79 -20.23
C PHE A 98 -54.86 -2.48 -20.93
N LYS A 99 -54.81 -1.85 -22.11
CA LYS A 99 -56.02 -1.48 -22.85
C LYS A 99 -56.85 -2.70 -23.23
N GLN A 100 -56.20 -3.77 -23.69
CA GLN A 100 -56.87 -5.04 -24.04
C GLN A 100 -57.54 -5.67 -22.82
N LEU A 101 -56.83 -5.83 -21.71
CA LEU A 101 -57.39 -6.39 -20.48
C LEU A 101 -58.49 -5.53 -19.90
N TYR A 102 -58.33 -4.21 -19.90
CA TYR A 102 -59.34 -3.28 -19.40
C TYR A 102 -60.63 -3.29 -20.25
N ALA A 103 -60.52 -3.41 -21.59
CA ALA A 103 -61.65 -3.56 -22.50
C ALA A 103 -62.41 -4.88 -22.25
N ASN A 104 -61.62 -5.98 -22.02
CA ASN A 104 -62.20 -7.29 -21.72
C ASN A 104 -62.98 -7.29 -20.38
N MET A 105 -62.47 -6.63 -19.35
CA MET A 105 -63.16 -6.50 -18.07
C MET A 105 -64.48 -5.71 -18.15
N LYS A 106 -64.60 -4.77 -19.08
CA LYS A 106 -65.85 -3.99 -19.29
C LYS A 106 -66.95 -4.77 -20.02
N ASN A 107 -66.58 -5.83 -20.74
CA ASN A 107 -67.55 -6.67 -21.41
C ASN A 107 -68.25 -7.61 -20.41
N SER A 108 -69.57 -7.45 -20.23
CA SER A 108 -70.41 -8.07 -19.19
C SER A 108 -70.51 -9.61 -19.20
N ASN A 109 -69.86 -10.27 -20.14
CA ASN A 109 -69.89 -11.74 -20.32
C ASN A 109 -68.64 -12.43 -19.70
N TYR A 110 -67.69 -11.69 -19.11
CA TYR A 110 -66.51 -12.26 -18.51
C TYR A 110 -66.83 -12.82 -17.12
N VAL A 111 -66.50 -14.12 -16.92
CA VAL A 111 -66.87 -14.96 -15.78
C VAL A 111 -66.35 -14.38 -14.46
N LYS A 112 -67.25 -14.36 -13.43
CA LYS A 112 -67.04 -13.80 -12.08
C LYS A 112 -65.76 -14.27 -11.30
N ASN A 113 -65.12 -15.34 -11.74
CA ASN A 113 -64.01 -15.98 -11.02
C ASN A 113 -62.62 -15.43 -11.36
N HIS A 114 -62.43 -14.58 -12.37
CA HIS A 114 -61.12 -14.06 -12.80
C HIS A 114 -60.89 -12.58 -12.43
N ARG A 115 -61.90 -11.87 -11.94
CA ARG A 115 -61.85 -10.41 -11.69
C ARG A 115 -60.75 -9.98 -10.71
N GLY A 116 -60.39 -10.79 -9.71
CA GLY A 116 -59.35 -10.44 -8.73
C GLY A 116 -57.94 -10.50 -9.31
N TYR A 117 -57.68 -11.49 -10.14
CA TYR A 117 -56.36 -11.68 -10.76
C TYR A 117 -56.09 -10.64 -11.85
N GLU A 118 -57.08 -10.41 -12.71
CA GLU A 118 -56.98 -9.41 -13.78
C GLU A 118 -56.87 -7.98 -13.24
N HIS A 119 -57.53 -7.67 -12.12
CA HIS A 119 -57.38 -6.37 -11.48
C HIS A 119 -55.98 -6.16 -10.89
N ALA A 120 -55.34 -7.19 -10.33
CA ALA A 120 -53.94 -7.14 -9.87
C ALA A 120 -53.00 -6.93 -11.05
N GLU A 121 -53.17 -7.65 -12.17
CA GLU A 121 -52.40 -7.48 -13.38
C GLU A 121 -52.56 -6.08 -13.99
N LEU A 122 -53.75 -5.52 -14.01
CA LEU A 122 -54.00 -4.15 -14.47
C LEU A 122 -53.28 -3.11 -13.62
N LYS A 123 -53.17 -3.32 -12.30
CA LYS A 123 -52.39 -2.45 -11.43
C LYS A 123 -50.90 -2.46 -11.75
N GLU A 124 -50.35 -3.60 -12.14
CA GLU A 124 -48.95 -3.73 -12.55
C GLU A 124 -48.68 -3.14 -13.94
N LEU A 125 -49.67 -3.23 -14.86
CA LEU A 125 -49.57 -2.75 -16.23
C LEU A 125 -49.88 -1.26 -16.38
N GLN A 126 -50.56 -0.63 -15.42
CA GLN A 126 -50.92 0.79 -15.52
C GLN A 126 -49.70 1.71 -15.60
N ASP A 127 -49.90 2.89 -16.16
CA ASP A 127 -48.92 3.94 -16.11
C ASP A 127 -48.67 4.36 -14.64
N GLY A 128 -47.39 4.55 -14.28
CA GLY A 128 -47.01 4.88 -12.91
C GLY A 128 -46.84 3.69 -11.97
N ALA A 129 -46.90 2.44 -12.45
CA ALA A 129 -46.70 1.24 -11.62
C ALA A 129 -45.32 1.22 -10.94
N ILE A 130 -44.31 1.89 -11.53
CA ILE A 130 -42.97 2.03 -10.93
C ILE A 130 -42.85 3.19 -9.93
N ILE A 131 -43.88 4.06 -9.86
CA ILE A 131 -43.91 5.21 -8.97
C ILE A 131 -44.27 4.73 -7.58
N GLY A 132 -43.39 4.94 -6.61
CA GLY A 132 -43.65 4.58 -5.22
C GLY A 132 -44.74 5.44 -4.57
N ASP A 133 -45.33 4.90 -3.53
CA ASP A 133 -46.35 5.56 -2.69
C ASP A 133 -45.76 6.56 -1.66
N GLY A 134 -44.46 6.89 -1.79
CA GLY A 134 -43.73 7.82 -0.87
C GLY A 134 -43.12 7.15 0.35
N ARG A 135 -43.20 5.83 0.50
CA ARG A 135 -42.50 5.08 1.56
C ARG A 135 -41.01 4.97 1.26
N SER A 136 -40.21 4.95 2.31
CA SER A 136 -38.72 4.99 2.23
C SER A 136 -38.11 3.80 1.47
N ASP A 137 -38.79 2.67 1.39
CA ASP A 137 -38.21 1.39 0.98
C ASP A 137 -38.67 0.91 -0.41
N PHE A 138 -39.27 1.76 -1.20
CA PHE A 138 -39.85 1.35 -2.49
C PHE A 138 -38.79 0.99 -3.56
N THR A 139 -37.66 1.72 -3.58
CA THR A 139 -36.56 1.45 -4.52
C THR A 139 -35.29 1.06 -3.74
N THR A 140 -35.11 -0.24 -3.52
CA THR A 140 -33.96 -0.81 -2.82
C THR A 140 -32.84 -1.26 -3.77
N GLU A 141 -33.17 -1.44 -5.06
CA GLU A 141 -32.21 -1.88 -6.08
C GLU A 141 -32.26 -0.94 -7.28
N THR A 142 -31.10 -0.74 -7.92
CA THR A 142 -31.03 0.04 -9.16
C THR A 142 -31.73 -0.67 -10.29
N LYS A 143 -32.73 -0.01 -10.90
CA LYS A 143 -33.43 -0.51 -12.09
C LYS A 143 -32.93 0.20 -13.35
N SER A 144 -32.79 -0.53 -14.45
CA SER A 144 -32.32 0.00 -15.72
C SER A 144 -33.40 -0.10 -16.81
N TYR A 145 -33.54 0.97 -17.59
CA TYR A 145 -34.49 1.05 -18.70
C TYR A 145 -33.76 1.46 -19.96
N THR A 146 -33.89 0.67 -21.03
CA THR A 146 -33.24 0.98 -22.32
C THR A 146 -34.25 1.65 -23.25
N LEU A 147 -33.94 2.88 -23.64
CA LEU A 147 -34.73 3.70 -24.53
C LEU A 147 -34.04 3.87 -25.88
N LYS A 148 -34.80 4.28 -26.90
CA LYS A 148 -34.27 4.61 -28.24
C LYS A 148 -34.74 5.99 -28.66
N HIS A 149 -33.84 6.77 -29.26
CA HIS A 149 -34.16 8.02 -29.93
C HIS A 149 -33.30 8.16 -31.19
N ASN A 150 -33.92 8.43 -32.35
CA ASN A 150 -33.22 8.54 -33.64
C ASN A 150 -32.22 7.38 -33.92
N ASN A 151 -32.67 6.14 -33.75
CA ASN A 151 -31.87 4.91 -33.86
C ASN A 151 -30.71 4.77 -32.85
N GLN A 152 -30.61 5.66 -31.91
CA GLN A 152 -29.59 5.60 -30.86
C GLN A 152 -30.21 5.07 -29.56
N SER A 153 -29.58 4.03 -28.98
CA SER A 153 -30.01 3.47 -27.71
C SER A 153 -29.29 4.15 -26.54
N PHE A 154 -30.01 4.43 -25.48
CA PHE A 154 -29.47 4.95 -24.22
C PHE A 154 -30.16 4.28 -23.03
N VAL A 155 -29.55 4.37 -21.86
CA VAL A 155 -30.02 3.71 -20.63
C VAL A 155 -30.34 4.76 -19.56
N LEU A 156 -31.46 4.60 -18.90
CA LEU A 156 -31.83 5.32 -17.68
C LEU A 156 -31.64 4.39 -16.48
N LEU A 157 -30.99 4.87 -15.41
CA LEU A 157 -30.83 4.17 -14.14
C LEU A 157 -31.69 4.85 -13.07
N ASP A 158 -32.61 4.11 -12.49
CA ASP A 158 -33.37 4.51 -11.29
C ASP A 158 -32.58 4.06 -10.06
N VAL A 159 -31.94 5.04 -9.41
CA VAL A 159 -31.04 4.77 -8.29
C VAL A 159 -31.79 4.91 -6.96
N PRO A 160 -31.56 4.04 -5.98
CA PRO A 160 -32.12 4.20 -4.63
C PRO A 160 -31.85 5.58 -4.03
N GLY A 161 -32.70 5.99 -3.06
CA GLY A 161 -32.51 7.27 -2.36
C GLY A 161 -31.22 7.31 -1.54
N ILE A 162 -30.58 8.49 -1.51
CA ILE A 162 -29.28 8.70 -0.83
C ILE A 162 -29.32 8.56 0.69
N GLU A 163 -30.50 8.52 1.27
CA GLU A 163 -30.72 8.41 2.72
C GLU A 163 -30.68 6.97 3.22
N GLY A 164 -30.64 5.98 2.32
CA GLY A 164 -30.53 4.56 2.68
C GLY A 164 -29.18 4.25 3.33
N ASP A 165 -29.20 3.91 4.61
CA ASP A 165 -27.98 3.63 5.39
C ASP A 165 -27.46 2.19 5.23
N GLU A 166 -28.22 1.32 4.64
CA GLU A 166 -27.80 -0.06 4.43
C GLU A 166 -26.59 -0.14 3.49
N LYS A 167 -25.58 -0.92 3.88
CA LYS A 167 -24.37 -1.15 3.07
C LYS A 167 -24.70 -1.57 1.64
N LYS A 168 -25.77 -2.35 1.45
CA LYS A 168 -26.26 -2.80 0.14
C LYS A 168 -26.76 -1.63 -0.72
N VAL A 169 -27.47 -0.66 -0.14
CA VAL A 169 -27.98 0.52 -0.85
C VAL A 169 -26.82 1.44 -1.26
N LYS A 170 -25.84 1.68 -0.38
CA LYS A 170 -24.62 2.44 -0.69
C LYS A 170 -23.86 1.82 -1.87
N GLN A 171 -23.76 0.49 -1.90
CA GLN A 171 -23.10 -0.22 -2.99
C GLN A 171 -23.89 -0.09 -4.33
N GLN A 172 -25.21 -0.17 -4.29
CA GLN A 172 -26.07 0.02 -5.46
C GLN A 172 -25.91 1.44 -6.04
N ILE A 173 -25.89 2.46 -5.18
CA ILE A 173 -25.68 3.85 -5.59
C ILE A 173 -24.29 3.99 -6.23
N SER A 174 -23.24 3.49 -5.58
CA SER A 174 -21.87 3.56 -6.10
C SER A 174 -21.76 2.89 -7.47
N ASN A 175 -22.30 1.69 -7.62
CA ASN A 175 -22.27 0.96 -8.89
C ASN A 175 -23.03 1.71 -10.01
N ALA A 176 -24.16 2.34 -9.69
CA ALA A 176 -24.95 3.09 -10.67
C ALA A 176 -24.25 4.38 -11.10
N THR A 177 -23.67 5.12 -10.14
CA THR A 177 -22.95 6.37 -10.44
C THR A 177 -21.68 6.09 -11.24
N GLN A 178 -20.98 5.00 -10.95
CA GLN A 178 -19.80 4.57 -11.73
C GLN A 178 -20.15 4.21 -13.18
N LYS A 179 -21.34 3.65 -13.44
CA LYS A 179 -21.80 3.31 -14.80
C LYS A 179 -22.32 4.49 -15.59
N ALA A 180 -22.77 5.55 -14.92
CA ALA A 180 -23.35 6.70 -15.57
C ALA A 180 -22.32 7.55 -16.33
N HIS A 181 -22.76 8.11 -17.47
CA HIS A 181 -22.03 9.12 -18.25
C HIS A 181 -22.55 10.53 -17.98
N ALA A 182 -23.81 10.66 -17.54
CA ALA A 182 -24.40 11.86 -17.00
C ALA A 182 -25.28 11.53 -15.79
N ILE A 183 -25.33 12.43 -14.81
CA ILE A 183 -26.12 12.24 -13.59
C ILE A 183 -27.02 13.43 -13.38
N PHE A 184 -28.31 13.18 -13.11
CA PHE A 184 -29.25 14.15 -12.60
C PHE A 184 -29.38 14.00 -11.09
N TYR A 185 -28.87 14.98 -10.33
CA TYR A 185 -29.17 15.11 -8.91
C TYR A 185 -30.59 15.68 -8.77
N VAL A 186 -31.54 14.84 -8.37
CA VAL A 186 -32.97 15.19 -8.26
C VAL A 186 -33.27 15.66 -6.85
N THR A 187 -33.82 16.87 -6.72
CA THR A 187 -34.29 17.44 -5.46
C THR A 187 -35.73 17.97 -5.61
N LYS A 188 -36.50 17.92 -4.53
CA LYS A 188 -37.85 18.53 -4.46
C LYS A 188 -37.84 19.92 -3.83
N THR A 189 -36.69 20.35 -3.30
CA THR A 189 -36.51 21.64 -2.66
C THR A 189 -35.53 22.51 -3.46
N PRO A 190 -35.83 23.80 -3.71
CA PRO A 190 -34.94 24.69 -4.43
C PRO A 190 -33.87 25.30 -3.49
N ALA A 191 -33.36 24.52 -2.55
CA ALA A 191 -32.39 24.97 -1.56
C ALA A 191 -31.06 24.18 -1.68
N PRO A 192 -29.92 24.79 -1.31
CA PRO A 192 -28.64 24.10 -1.25
C PRO A 192 -28.72 22.85 -0.37
N PRO A 193 -28.03 21.77 -0.74
CA PRO A 193 -27.96 20.58 0.08
C PRO A 193 -27.31 20.89 1.43
N GLN A 194 -27.76 20.22 2.48
CA GLN A 194 -27.31 20.47 3.85
C GLN A 194 -25.98 19.78 4.13
N LYS A 195 -25.15 20.47 4.91
CA LYS A 195 -23.91 19.91 5.48
C LYS A 195 -24.26 19.01 6.66
N GLY A 196 -23.50 17.96 6.86
CA GLY A 196 -23.65 17.08 8.01
C GLY A 196 -23.27 17.77 9.34
N GLU A 197 -23.84 17.25 10.42
CA GLU A 197 -23.44 17.57 11.79
C GLU A 197 -22.28 16.67 12.23
N GLU A 198 -21.63 17.01 13.33
CA GLU A 198 -20.47 16.29 13.86
C GLU A 198 -20.82 14.80 14.06
N GLY A 199 -20.16 13.90 13.32
CA GLY A 199 -20.39 12.46 13.34
C GLY A 199 -21.46 11.91 12.38
N LYS A 200 -22.16 12.76 11.58
CA LYS A 200 -23.13 12.30 10.56
C LYS A 200 -22.86 12.98 9.22
N GLU A 201 -22.67 12.17 8.18
CA GLU A 201 -22.55 12.67 6.79
C GLU A 201 -23.86 13.33 6.34
N GLY A 202 -23.79 14.60 5.94
CA GLY A 202 -24.92 15.29 5.30
C GLY A 202 -25.01 15.00 3.80
N THR A 203 -25.95 15.65 3.16
CA THR A 203 -26.17 15.50 1.70
C THR A 203 -24.97 16.00 0.89
N ILE A 204 -24.28 17.05 1.34
CA ILE A 204 -23.09 17.61 0.67
C ILE A 204 -21.97 16.56 0.63
N GLU A 205 -21.64 15.97 1.76
CA GLU A 205 -20.58 14.98 1.89
C GLU A 205 -20.89 13.72 1.03
N LYS A 206 -22.15 13.30 1.03
CA LYS A 206 -22.61 12.19 0.18
C LYS A 206 -22.46 12.51 -1.32
N ILE A 207 -22.82 13.73 -1.73
CA ILE A 207 -22.67 14.19 -3.13
C ILE A 207 -21.19 14.23 -3.51
N GLN A 208 -20.32 14.83 -2.71
CA GLN A 208 -18.87 14.88 -2.96
C GLN A 208 -18.30 13.47 -3.12
N LYS A 209 -18.63 12.58 -2.19
CA LYS A 209 -18.10 11.21 -2.18
C LYS A 209 -18.54 10.36 -3.37
N GLN A 210 -19.78 10.55 -3.85
CA GLN A 210 -20.39 9.69 -4.85
C GLN A 210 -20.36 10.25 -6.27
N LEU A 211 -20.30 11.56 -6.45
CA LEU A 211 -20.42 12.23 -7.74
C LEU A 211 -19.17 12.94 -8.24
N ASP A 212 -18.11 13.05 -7.45
CA ASP A 212 -16.90 13.83 -7.78
C ASP A 212 -16.12 13.32 -9.00
N SER A 213 -16.38 12.07 -9.44
CA SER A 213 -15.70 11.42 -10.57
C SER A 213 -16.48 11.39 -11.86
N GLN A 214 -17.66 12.01 -11.89
CA GLN A 214 -18.51 11.97 -13.08
C GLN A 214 -18.19 13.12 -14.02
N THR A 215 -18.40 12.89 -15.34
CA THR A 215 -18.10 13.89 -16.36
C THR A 215 -19.09 15.03 -16.33
N GLU A 216 -20.38 14.70 -16.21
CA GLU A 216 -21.46 15.69 -16.20
C GLU A 216 -22.47 15.41 -15.08
N VAL A 217 -22.68 16.42 -14.24
CA VAL A 217 -23.71 16.40 -13.19
C VAL A 217 -24.63 17.59 -13.34
N TYR A 218 -25.92 17.34 -13.40
CA TYR A 218 -26.97 18.36 -13.49
C TYR A 218 -27.82 18.32 -12.23
N THR A 219 -28.21 19.45 -11.69
CA THR A 219 -29.27 19.49 -10.69
C THR A 219 -30.63 19.53 -11.40
N LEU A 220 -31.54 18.68 -10.95
CA LEU A 220 -32.93 18.66 -11.46
C LEU A 220 -33.89 18.96 -10.31
N PHE A 221 -34.35 20.20 -10.24
CA PHE A 221 -35.42 20.58 -9.32
C PHE A 221 -36.72 20.03 -9.81
N ASN A 222 -37.29 19.03 -9.13
CA ASN A 222 -38.55 18.42 -9.44
C ASN A 222 -39.67 18.97 -8.53
N LYS A 223 -40.30 20.05 -8.95
CA LYS A 223 -41.31 20.76 -8.16
C LYS A 223 -42.61 19.95 -8.06
N PRO A 224 -43.08 19.62 -6.84
CA PRO A 224 -44.39 19.02 -6.65
C PRO A 224 -45.50 20.07 -6.92
N ILE A 225 -46.48 19.71 -7.76
CA ILE A 225 -47.61 20.57 -8.09
C ILE A 225 -48.93 19.84 -7.74
N ASN A 226 -49.55 20.26 -6.65
CA ASN A 226 -50.75 19.62 -6.11
C ASN A 226 -52.05 20.22 -6.67
N SER A 227 -51.99 21.37 -7.31
CA SER A 227 -53.15 22.04 -7.89
C SER A 227 -52.84 22.62 -9.27
N PRO A 228 -53.71 22.42 -10.26
CA PRO A 228 -53.51 23.01 -11.59
C PRO A 228 -53.45 24.54 -11.57
N ARG A 229 -54.05 25.20 -10.58
CA ARG A 229 -53.98 26.68 -10.43
C ARG A 229 -52.55 27.17 -10.21
N ALA A 230 -51.71 26.39 -9.55
CA ALA A 230 -50.30 26.74 -9.30
C ALA A 230 -49.46 26.83 -10.59
N LEU A 231 -49.98 26.35 -11.72
CA LEU A 231 -49.30 26.40 -13.03
C LEU A 231 -49.73 27.61 -13.90
N LYS A 232 -50.67 28.43 -13.43
CA LYS A 232 -51.18 29.54 -14.26
C LYS A 232 -50.06 30.55 -14.58
N ASP A 233 -49.25 30.90 -13.57
CA ASP A 233 -48.22 31.94 -13.66
C ASP A 233 -46.81 31.40 -13.98
N GLY A 234 -46.73 30.12 -14.33
CA GLY A 234 -45.46 29.40 -14.62
C GLY A 234 -45.12 28.37 -13.58
N LEU A 235 -44.00 27.61 -13.83
CA LEU A 235 -43.58 26.56 -12.92
C LEU A 235 -42.82 27.08 -11.70
N ILE A 236 -42.05 28.16 -11.87
CA ILE A 236 -41.10 28.66 -10.88
C ILE A 236 -41.36 30.16 -10.65
N ASP A 237 -41.50 30.57 -9.40
CA ASP A 237 -41.59 31.98 -9.01
C ASP A 237 -40.23 32.63 -8.83
N GLU A 238 -40.18 33.95 -8.53
CA GLU A 238 -38.92 34.68 -8.40
C GLU A 238 -38.10 34.27 -7.16
N ASN A 239 -38.76 33.92 -6.05
CA ASN A 239 -38.06 33.46 -4.84
C ASN A 239 -37.40 32.11 -5.06
N GLU A 240 -38.10 31.22 -5.76
CA GLU A 240 -37.53 29.91 -6.14
C GLU A 240 -36.38 30.05 -7.14
N LYS A 241 -36.42 31.05 -8.03
CA LYS A 241 -35.29 31.33 -8.94
C LYS A 241 -34.04 31.78 -8.18
N GLU A 242 -34.22 32.59 -7.16
CA GLU A 242 -33.10 33.02 -6.29
C GLU A 242 -32.51 31.85 -5.53
N SER A 243 -33.36 31.05 -4.87
CA SER A 243 -32.92 29.84 -4.16
C SER A 243 -32.23 28.83 -5.08
N LEU A 244 -32.66 28.71 -6.33
CA LEU A 244 -32.01 27.84 -7.33
C LEU A 244 -30.66 28.40 -7.82
N ARG A 245 -30.46 29.71 -7.80
CA ARG A 245 -29.13 30.30 -8.04
C ARG A 245 -28.15 29.94 -6.92
N ASP A 246 -28.57 30.08 -5.67
CA ASP A 246 -27.75 29.71 -4.51
C ASP A 246 -27.40 28.20 -4.53
N LEU A 247 -28.39 27.37 -4.83
CA LEU A 247 -28.19 25.92 -5.05
C LEU A 247 -27.15 25.68 -6.15
N ASN A 248 -27.26 26.37 -7.28
CA ASN A 248 -26.36 26.24 -8.41
C ASN A 248 -24.92 26.62 -8.05
N GLU A 249 -24.72 27.73 -7.35
CA GLU A 249 -23.40 28.19 -6.89
C GLU A 249 -22.79 27.16 -5.92
N LYS A 250 -23.57 26.65 -4.99
CA LYS A 250 -23.13 25.64 -4.04
C LYS A 250 -22.73 24.34 -4.71
N MET A 251 -23.54 23.85 -5.63
CA MET A 251 -23.24 22.64 -6.40
C MET A 251 -21.98 22.81 -7.26
N LYS A 252 -21.79 24.00 -7.85
CA LYS A 252 -20.58 24.34 -8.60
C LYS A 252 -19.33 24.35 -7.72
N ALA A 253 -19.44 24.85 -6.50
CA ALA A 253 -18.35 24.82 -5.52
C ALA A 253 -18.00 23.39 -5.07
N ILE A 254 -19.01 22.50 -4.99
CA ILE A 254 -18.82 21.09 -4.57
C ILE A 254 -18.22 20.23 -5.69
N LEU A 255 -18.74 20.34 -6.91
CA LEU A 255 -18.43 19.43 -8.03
C LEU A 255 -17.49 20.04 -9.08
N GLY A 256 -17.19 21.35 -8.97
CA GLY A 256 -16.24 22.03 -9.86
C GLY A 256 -16.62 21.93 -11.33
N LYS A 257 -15.68 21.47 -12.15
CA LYS A 257 -15.81 21.34 -13.60
C LYS A 257 -16.83 20.28 -14.08
N HIS A 258 -17.25 19.40 -13.18
CA HIS A 258 -18.21 18.34 -13.51
C HIS A 258 -19.68 18.80 -13.40
N TYR A 259 -19.89 19.98 -12.84
CA TYR A 259 -21.23 20.51 -12.68
C TYR A 259 -21.65 21.42 -13.84
N GLU A 260 -22.74 21.05 -14.52
CA GLU A 260 -23.22 21.68 -15.75
C GLU A 260 -24.44 22.60 -15.54
N GLY A 261 -24.88 22.76 -14.28
CA GLY A 261 -25.98 23.65 -13.94
C GLY A 261 -27.29 22.93 -13.59
N TYR A 262 -28.37 23.68 -13.56
CA TYR A 262 -29.67 23.15 -13.13
C TYR A 262 -30.76 23.21 -14.20
N LYS A 263 -31.75 22.36 -14.04
CA LYS A 263 -33.04 22.35 -14.75
C LYS A 263 -34.15 22.27 -13.71
N ALA A 264 -35.33 22.80 -14.06
CA ALA A 264 -36.51 22.67 -13.22
C ALA A 264 -37.65 22.01 -14.02
N VAL A 265 -38.34 21.09 -13.38
CA VAL A 265 -39.50 20.37 -13.99
C VAL A 265 -40.56 20.07 -12.94
N SER A 266 -41.73 19.67 -13.37
CA SER A 266 -42.72 18.97 -12.55
C SER A 266 -43.05 17.62 -13.19
N ALA A 267 -42.39 16.56 -12.72
CA ALA A 267 -42.61 15.22 -13.21
C ALA A 267 -44.06 14.77 -12.99
N GLN A 268 -44.66 15.11 -11.86
CA GLN A 268 -46.08 14.81 -11.56
C GLN A 268 -47.03 15.42 -12.57
N THR A 269 -46.85 16.69 -12.91
CA THR A 269 -47.67 17.38 -13.94
C THR A 269 -47.44 16.79 -15.32
N ALA A 270 -46.19 16.50 -15.67
CA ALA A 270 -45.83 15.85 -16.93
C ALA A 270 -46.46 14.46 -17.05
N PHE A 271 -46.47 13.69 -15.95
CA PHE A 271 -47.11 12.38 -15.91
C PHE A 271 -48.58 12.44 -16.24
N TYR A 272 -49.32 13.45 -15.73
CA TYR A 272 -50.72 13.64 -16.08
C TYR A 272 -50.92 13.96 -17.58
N GLY A 273 -50.00 14.65 -18.21
CA GLY A 273 -50.05 14.90 -19.66
C GLY A 273 -49.69 13.67 -20.52
N LEU A 274 -48.82 12.79 -20.04
CA LEU A 274 -48.29 11.65 -20.80
C LEU A 274 -49.06 10.35 -20.60
N SER A 275 -49.55 10.11 -19.40
CA SER A 275 -50.20 8.84 -19.06
C SER A 275 -51.48 8.60 -19.88
N SER A 276 -51.71 7.37 -20.31
CA SER A 276 -52.90 6.96 -21.06
C SER A 276 -53.58 5.69 -20.50
N ALA A 277 -52.85 4.88 -19.76
CA ALA A 277 -53.29 3.62 -19.18
C ALA A 277 -53.40 3.75 -17.66
N LEU A 278 -54.51 4.26 -17.16
CA LEU A 278 -54.78 4.47 -15.73
C LEU A 278 -56.10 3.85 -15.33
N LEU A 279 -56.18 3.25 -14.17
CA LEU A 279 -57.41 2.77 -13.56
C LEU A 279 -58.17 3.94 -12.97
N PRO A 280 -59.51 4.06 -13.22
CA PRO A 280 -60.33 5.19 -12.79
C PRO A 280 -60.41 5.41 -11.27
N GLU A 281 -60.24 4.35 -10.49
CA GLU A 281 -60.24 4.41 -9.03
C GLU A 281 -58.96 4.97 -8.41
N THR A 282 -57.88 5.07 -9.20
CA THR A 282 -56.56 5.53 -8.70
C THR A 282 -56.52 7.06 -8.52
N ASP A 283 -55.70 7.50 -7.60
CA ASP A 283 -55.45 8.94 -7.38
C ASP A 283 -54.78 9.58 -8.59
N PHE A 284 -53.96 8.84 -9.32
CA PHE A 284 -53.35 9.32 -10.57
C PHE A 284 -54.44 9.68 -11.61
N TYR A 285 -55.42 8.85 -11.78
CA TYR A 285 -56.53 9.12 -12.70
C TYR A 285 -57.33 10.35 -12.26
N LYS A 286 -57.79 10.36 -11.00
CA LYS A 286 -58.57 11.47 -10.44
C LYS A 286 -57.85 12.81 -10.54
N ASN A 287 -56.56 12.84 -10.17
CA ASN A 287 -55.77 14.06 -10.25
C ASN A 287 -55.51 14.46 -11.70
N LYS A 288 -55.21 13.52 -12.60
CA LYS A 288 -55.13 13.79 -14.04
C LYS A 288 -56.39 14.48 -14.56
N GLN A 289 -57.57 14.01 -14.21
CA GLN A 289 -58.84 14.64 -14.65
C GLN A 289 -58.93 16.10 -14.19
N LYS A 290 -58.62 16.39 -12.91
CA LYS A 290 -58.59 17.77 -12.39
C LYS A 290 -57.65 18.70 -13.17
N PHE A 291 -56.50 18.18 -13.61
CA PHE A 291 -55.56 18.96 -14.41
C PHE A 291 -56.03 19.16 -15.85
N LEU A 292 -56.68 18.15 -16.42
CA LEU A 292 -57.21 18.20 -17.78
C LEU A 292 -58.51 19.04 -17.91
N GLU A 293 -59.18 19.34 -16.80
CA GLU A 293 -60.27 20.32 -16.75
C GLU A 293 -59.80 21.76 -17.07
N ILE A 294 -58.53 22.08 -16.80
CA ILE A 294 -58.00 23.42 -16.95
C ILE A 294 -57.01 23.52 -18.12
N PHE A 295 -56.22 22.47 -18.37
CA PHE A 295 -55.13 22.48 -19.35
C PHE A 295 -55.28 21.29 -20.30
N LYS A 296 -54.89 21.47 -21.56
CA LYS A 296 -54.69 20.34 -22.48
C LYS A 296 -53.44 19.55 -22.11
N ALA A 297 -53.38 18.27 -22.49
CA ALA A 297 -52.22 17.41 -22.20
C ALA A 297 -50.89 17.97 -22.70
N GLU A 298 -50.86 18.57 -23.89
CA GLU A 298 -49.68 19.22 -24.45
C GLU A 298 -49.25 20.48 -23.66
N GLU A 299 -50.22 21.23 -23.12
CA GLU A 299 -49.98 22.39 -22.29
C GLU A 299 -49.37 21.99 -20.95
N LEU A 300 -49.78 20.84 -20.38
CA LEU A 300 -49.18 20.28 -19.18
C LEU A 300 -47.70 19.95 -19.41
N LEU A 301 -47.35 19.37 -20.57
CA LEU A 301 -45.95 19.09 -20.93
C LEU A 301 -45.09 20.35 -21.09
N LEU A 302 -45.68 21.44 -21.60
CA LEU A 302 -44.98 22.71 -21.74
C LEU A 302 -44.82 23.40 -20.38
N LYS A 303 -45.94 23.54 -19.63
CA LYS A 303 -45.96 24.22 -18.34
C LYS A 303 -45.13 23.51 -17.26
N SER A 304 -45.06 22.17 -17.31
CA SER A 304 -44.17 21.37 -16.45
C SER A 304 -42.71 21.46 -16.82
N GLN A 305 -42.33 22.16 -17.89
CA GLN A 305 -40.98 22.23 -18.43
C GLN A 305 -40.41 20.85 -18.89
N PHE A 306 -41.25 19.78 -18.88
CA PHE A 306 -40.79 18.43 -19.19
C PHE A 306 -40.44 18.26 -20.68
N LYS A 307 -41.15 18.94 -21.57
CA LYS A 307 -40.82 18.95 -23.01
C LYS A 307 -39.41 19.51 -23.25
N GLN A 308 -39.01 20.53 -22.48
CA GLN A 308 -37.67 21.12 -22.52
C GLN A 308 -36.62 20.14 -22.02
N LEU A 309 -36.90 19.41 -20.91
CA LEU A 309 -36.01 18.35 -20.42
C LEU A 309 -35.83 17.23 -21.46
N GLY A 310 -36.94 16.77 -22.06
CA GLY A 310 -36.88 15.76 -23.11
C GLY A 310 -36.04 16.20 -24.32
N LYS A 311 -36.23 17.46 -24.79
CA LYS A 311 -35.41 18.06 -25.84
C LYS A 311 -33.92 18.17 -25.46
N PHE A 312 -33.64 18.55 -24.21
CA PHE A 312 -32.28 18.63 -23.71
C PHE A 312 -31.59 17.27 -23.70
N ILE A 313 -32.28 16.23 -23.24
CA ILE A 313 -31.74 14.86 -23.28
C ILE A 313 -31.50 14.43 -24.74
N ALA A 314 -32.47 14.61 -25.62
CA ALA A 314 -32.40 14.19 -27.02
C ALA A 314 -31.32 14.95 -27.82
N GLY A 315 -31.28 16.28 -27.70
CA GLY A 315 -30.37 17.14 -28.47
C GLY A 315 -28.99 17.25 -27.82
N THR A 316 -28.95 17.73 -26.58
CA THR A 316 -27.64 18.06 -25.96
C THR A 316 -26.88 16.83 -25.47
N LEU A 317 -27.57 15.87 -24.83
CA LEU A 317 -26.88 14.72 -24.26
C LEU A 317 -26.63 13.62 -25.29
N LEU A 318 -27.63 13.26 -26.07
CA LEU A 318 -27.52 12.14 -26.99
C LEU A 318 -26.77 12.47 -28.28
N GLU A 319 -26.90 13.67 -28.84
CA GLU A 319 -26.16 14.07 -30.05
C GLU A 319 -24.63 13.98 -29.85
N ASN A 320 -24.12 14.31 -28.65
CA ASN A 320 -22.71 14.24 -28.29
C ASN A 320 -22.35 13.01 -27.45
N SER A 321 -23.25 12.03 -27.39
CA SER A 321 -23.11 10.89 -26.45
C SER A 321 -21.81 10.12 -26.63
N ARG A 322 -21.33 9.91 -27.88
CA ARG A 322 -20.09 9.18 -28.14
C ARG A 322 -18.88 9.89 -27.53
N LYS A 323 -18.78 11.22 -27.70
CA LYS A 323 -17.73 12.03 -27.08
C LYS A 323 -17.80 11.96 -25.56
N LYS A 324 -19.01 12.13 -25.01
CA LYS A 324 -19.27 12.09 -23.56
C LYS A 324 -18.97 10.72 -22.93
N ILE A 325 -19.28 9.62 -23.61
CA ILE A 325 -18.90 8.27 -23.19
C ILE A 325 -17.37 8.15 -23.09
N ILE A 326 -16.65 8.58 -24.12
CA ILE A 326 -15.18 8.52 -24.13
C ILE A 326 -14.62 9.36 -22.99
N GLU A 327 -15.07 10.60 -22.85
CA GLU A 327 -14.59 11.54 -21.84
C GLU A 327 -14.87 11.03 -20.42
N SER A 328 -16.09 10.59 -20.13
CA SER A 328 -16.47 10.04 -18.83
C SER A 328 -15.62 8.81 -18.47
N ASN A 329 -15.50 7.85 -19.37
CA ASN A 329 -14.74 6.62 -19.12
C ASN A 329 -13.25 6.88 -19.00
N CYS A 330 -12.71 7.81 -19.78
CA CYS A 330 -11.33 8.26 -19.64
C CYS A 330 -11.07 8.95 -18.29
N ASN A 331 -11.99 9.81 -17.84
CA ASN A 331 -11.88 10.47 -16.53
C ASN A 331 -11.93 9.48 -15.37
N LYS A 332 -12.78 8.44 -15.46
CA LYS A 332 -12.81 7.33 -14.48
C LYS A 332 -11.45 6.62 -14.40
N ALA A 333 -10.86 6.30 -15.55
CA ALA A 333 -9.54 5.67 -15.61
C ALA A 333 -8.44 6.59 -15.04
N LEU A 334 -8.46 7.89 -15.38
CA LEU A 334 -7.51 8.87 -14.86
C LEU A 334 -7.58 8.96 -13.34
N LYS A 335 -8.77 8.98 -12.75
CA LYS A 335 -8.95 9.03 -11.29
C LYS A 335 -8.30 7.82 -10.61
N VAL A 336 -8.50 6.62 -11.14
CA VAL A 336 -7.87 5.40 -10.60
C VAL A 336 -6.35 5.49 -10.71
N ILE A 337 -5.83 5.95 -11.86
CA ILE A 337 -4.39 6.14 -12.06
C ILE A 337 -3.81 7.15 -11.07
N GLU A 338 -4.50 8.28 -10.84
CA GLU A 338 -4.09 9.30 -9.88
C GLU A 338 -4.05 8.76 -8.45
N LYS A 339 -5.03 7.93 -8.04
CA LYS A 339 -5.03 7.25 -6.76
C LYS A 339 -3.80 6.33 -6.61
N LEU A 340 -3.52 5.50 -7.63
CA LEU A 340 -2.37 4.60 -7.65
C LEU A 340 -1.04 5.37 -7.58
N GLN A 341 -0.89 6.43 -8.37
CA GLN A 341 0.31 7.28 -8.34
C GLN A 341 0.52 7.93 -6.97
N LYS A 342 -0.55 8.45 -6.36
CA LYS A 342 -0.50 9.03 -5.01
C LYS A 342 -0.10 7.99 -3.98
N ALA A 343 -0.65 6.76 -4.05
CA ALA A 343 -0.28 5.67 -3.16
C ALA A 343 1.21 5.31 -3.30
N ILE A 344 1.70 5.14 -4.53
CA ILE A 344 3.11 4.86 -4.81
C ILE A 344 4.02 5.96 -4.24
N THR A 345 3.74 7.23 -4.56
CA THR A 345 4.53 8.37 -4.07
C THR A 345 4.54 8.42 -2.55
N THR A 346 3.38 8.25 -1.92
CA THR A 346 3.25 8.24 -0.46
C THR A 346 4.07 7.10 0.17
N THR A 347 4.03 5.91 -0.43
CA THR A 347 4.81 4.74 0.03
C THR A 347 6.31 5.02 -0.07
N ILE A 348 6.77 5.57 -1.19
CA ILE A 348 8.18 5.93 -1.38
C ILE A 348 8.62 6.96 -0.33
N ASP A 349 7.88 8.07 -0.19
CA ASP A 349 8.33 9.21 0.62
C ASP A 349 8.18 8.96 2.12
N ARG A 350 7.12 8.28 2.54
CA ARG A 350 6.81 8.09 3.96
C ARG A 350 7.33 6.79 4.54
N GLN A 351 7.57 5.78 3.70
CA GLN A 351 8.00 4.45 4.16
C GLN A 351 9.39 4.09 3.65
N ILE A 352 9.57 4.00 2.33
CA ILE A 352 10.78 3.44 1.75
C ILE A 352 12.00 4.35 1.98
N ASN A 353 11.90 5.63 1.66
CA ASN A 353 13.03 6.56 1.83
C ASN A 353 13.48 6.71 3.28
N PRO A 354 12.59 6.91 4.28
CA PRO A 354 12.98 6.93 5.68
C PRO A 354 13.60 5.61 6.14
N THR A 355 13.05 4.46 5.72
CA THR A 355 13.58 3.14 6.05
C THR A 355 15.00 2.94 5.50
N ILE A 356 15.24 3.29 4.24
CA ILE A 356 16.59 3.23 3.63
C ILE A 356 17.56 4.09 4.44
N LYS A 357 17.15 5.29 4.84
CA LYS A 357 18.00 6.19 5.63
C LYS A 357 18.35 5.57 6.99
N GLU A 358 17.36 5.09 7.73
CA GLU A 358 17.56 4.49 9.05
C GLU A 358 18.44 3.22 8.98
N ILE A 359 18.22 2.37 7.97
CA ILE A 359 19.06 1.18 7.77
C ILE A 359 20.51 1.59 7.44
N LYS A 360 20.71 2.61 6.60
CA LYS A 360 22.06 3.13 6.29
C LYS A 360 22.75 3.69 7.52
N ASP A 361 22.04 4.45 8.34
CA ASP A 361 22.57 5.01 9.58
C ASP A 361 22.91 3.89 10.58
N ALA A 362 22.04 2.90 10.75
CA ALA A 362 22.29 1.72 11.57
C ALA A 362 23.49 0.89 11.05
N GLN A 363 23.60 0.75 9.73
CA GLN A 363 24.72 0.06 9.08
C GLN A 363 26.07 0.76 9.34
N LEU A 364 26.10 2.09 9.24
CA LEU A 364 27.31 2.86 9.53
C LEU A 364 27.76 2.67 10.98
N GLU A 365 26.84 2.69 11.93
CA GLU A 365 27.12 2.46 13.33
C GLU A 365 27.59 1.02 13.58
N ALA A 366 26.92 0.02 13.04
CA ALA A 366 27.32 -1.38 13.15
C ALA A 366 28.72 -1.62 12.57
N ARG A 367 29.05 -1.05 11.41
CA ARG A 367 30.40 -1.12 10.83
C ARG A 367 31.45 -0.52 11.76
N SER A 368 31.18 0.64 12.36
CA SER A 368 32.06 1.29 13.31
C SER A 368 32.28 0.43 14.57
N ASN A 369 31.23 -0.19 15.08
CA ASN A 369 31.29 -1.07 16.24
C ASN A 369 32.08 -2.34 15.94
N LEU A 370 31.84 -3.00 14.80
CA LEU A 370 32.64 -4.16 14.36
C LEU A 370 34.13 -3.82 14.22
N ASP A 371 34.48 -2.65 13.70
CA ASP A 371 35.86 -2.20 13.61
C ASP A 371 36.45 -1.97 14.99
N ARG A 372 35.72 -1.40 15.93
CA ARG A 372 36.13 -1.19 17.31
C ARG A 372 36.37 -2.52 18.02
N SER A 373 35.46 -3.47 17.89
CA SER A 373 35.58 -4.82 18.47
C SER A 373 36.76 -5.56 17.88
N ARG A 374 36.99 -5.48 16.57
CA ARG A 374 38.20 -5.99 15.91
C ARG A 374 39.48 -5.38 16.46
N TYR A 375 39.55 -4.06 16.51
CA TYR A 375 40.72 -3.35 17.01
C TYR A 375 41.03 -3.72 18.47
N LYS A 376 40.01 -3.74 19.33
CA LYS A 376 40.13 -4.13 20.74
C LYS A 376 40.68 -5.55 20.89
N PHE A 377 40.17 -6.49 20.11
CA PHE A 377 40.63 -7.87 20.14
C PHE A 377 42.08 -8.00 19.70
N VAL A 378 42.48 -7.44 18.57
CA VAL A 378 43.84 -7.49 18.03
C VAL A 378 44.83 -6.81 19.01
N SER A 379 44.44 -5.65 19.56
CA SER A 379 45.28 -4.95 20.52
C SER A 379 45.46 -5.74 21.82
N ASN A 380 44.39 -6.32 22.37
CA ASN A 380 44.45 -7.14 23.57
C ASN A 380 45.32 -8.39 23.35
N LEU A 381 45.15 -9.03 22.19
CA LEU A 381 45.94 -10.21 21.84
C LEU A 381 47.43 -9.88 21.75
N ASN A 382 47.82 -8.85 21.01
CA ASN A 382 49.21 -8.41 20.90
C ASN A 382 49.80 -8.12 22.27
N ASN A 383 49.15 -7.25 23.04
CA ASN A 383 49.65 -6.84 24.36
C ASN A 383 49.78 -8.03 25.31
N SER A 384 48.80 -8.95 25.28
CA SER A 384 48.84 -10.10 26.20
C SER A 384 49.93 -11.11 25.84
N VAL A 385 50.17 -11.34 24.56
CA VAL A 385 51.21 -12.27 24.08
C VAL A 385 52.60 -11.75 24.43
N PHE A 386 52.92 -10.51 24.04
CA PHE A 386 54.23 -9.94 24.30
C PHE A 386 54.52 -9.77 25.81
N LYS A 387 53.52 -9.37 26.60
CA LYS A 387 53.63 -9.30 28.05
C LYS A 387 53.96 -10.67 28.69
N LYS A 388 53.41 -11.77 28.13
CA LYS A 388 53.71 -13.13 28.61
C LYS A 388 55.10 -13.60 28.18
N ILE A 389 55.54 -13.22 26.98
CA ILE A 389 56.90 -13.49 26.49
C ILE A 389 57.94 -12.76 27.38
N GLU A 390 57.74 -11.49 27.62
CA GLU A 390 58.61 -10.70 28.50
C GLU A 390 58.69 -11.25 29.93
N ARG A 391 57.52 -11.64 30.47
CA ARG A 391 57.47 -12.28 31.79
C ARG A 391 58.26 -13.59 31.82
N PHE A 392 58.10 -14.43 30.81
CA PHE A 392 58.86 -15.66 30.71
C PHE A 392 60.38 -15.40 30.61
N LYS A 393 60.75 -14.42 29.81
CA LYS A 393 62.17 -13.99 29.73
C LYS A 393 62.75 -13.60 31.11
N SER A 394 61.97 -12.81 31.87
CA SER A 394 62.34 -12.38 33.22
C SER A 394 62.45 -13.55 34.22
N ASP A 395 61.41 -14.43 34.22
CA ASP A 395 61.37 -15.59 35.11
C ASP A 395 62.49 -16.57 34.80
N LEU A 396 62.83 -16.75 33.53
CA LEU A 396 63.92 -17.63 33.12
C LEU A 396 65.28 -17.03 33.52
N ARG A 397 65.49 -15.72 33.38
CA ARG A 397 66.66 -15.02 33.82
C ARG A 397 66.88 -15.18 35.34
N GLU A 398 65.87 -14.93 36.13
CA GLU A 398 65.89 -15.05 37.58
C GLU A 398 66.30 -16.47 38.04
N LYS A 399 65.68 -17.48 37.42
CA LYS A 399 66.05 -18.87 37.73
C LYS A 399 67.48 -19.23 37.37
N MET A 400 67.91 -18.78 36.20
CA MET A 400 69.30 -19.04 35.77
C MET A 400 70.30 -18.36 36.68
N TYR A 401 70.07 -17.13 37.13
CA TYR A 401 70.89 -16.44 38.09
C TYR A 401 70.92 -17.17 39.42
N ALA A 402 69.80 -17.68 39.92
CA ALA A 402 69.74 -18.49 41.13
C ALA A 402 70.47 -19.83 41.00
N HIS A 403 70.60 -20.39 39.79
CA HIS A 403 71.44 -21.56 39.54
C HIS A 403 72.94 -21.16 39.54
N ILE A 404 73.31 -20.06 38.89
CA ILE A 404 74.70 -19.54 38.83
C ILE A 404 75.21 -19.18 40.20
N ASP A 405 74.40 -18.61 41.09
CA ASP A 405 74.77 -18.27 42.47
C ASP A 405 75.19 -19.46 43.27
N ARG A 406 74.81 -20.68 42.91
CA ARG A 406 75.21 -21.95 43.52
C ARG A 406 76.53 -22.48 43.01
N ASP A 407 77.27 -21.68 42.24
CA ASP A 407 78.59 -21.98 41.70
C ASP A 407 78.68 -23.23 40.85
N ILE A 408 77.80 -23.33 39.84
CA ILE A 408 77.71 -24.46 38.92
C ILE A 408 78.73 -24.38 37.78
N GLU A 409 79.10 -25.54 37.21
CA GLU A 409 79.99 -25.59 36.06
C GLU A 409 79.28 -25.15 34.76
N ASP A 410 80.04 -24.72 33.75
CA ASP A 410 79.57 -24.16 32.52
C ASP A 410 78.66 -25.14 31.75
N ASP A 411 78.99 -26.43 31.68
CA ASP A 411 78.15 -27.46 31.06
C ASP A 411 76.91 -27.72 31.87
N GLU A 412 76.91 -27.53 33.16
CA GLU A 412 75.70 -27.62 33.99
C GLU A 412 74.81 -26.38 33.80
N CYS A 413 75.36 -25.19 33.70
CA CYS A 413 74.66 -23.96 33.42
C CYS A 413 73.89 -24.08 32.09
N LYS A 414 74.56 -24.59 31.05
CA LYS A 414 73.94 -24.84 29.74
C LYS A 414 72.81 -25.85 29.81
N ARG A 415 73.02 -26.99 30.47
CA ARG A 415 71.97 -28.00 30.65
C ARG A 415 70.78 -27.45 31.44
N LYS A 416 70.99 -26.68 32.48
CA LYS A 416 69.93 -26.03 33.27
C LYS A 416 69.13 -25.04 32.42
N PHE A 417 69.82 -24.22 31.63
CA PHE A 417 69.13 -23.30 30.70
C PHE A 417 68.23 -24.04 29.73
N GLU A 418 68.69 -25.11 29.10
CA GLU A 418 67.93 -25.92 28.17
C GLU A 418 66.66 -26.52 28.82
N VAL A 419 66.79 -27.06 30.03
CA VAL A 419 65.68 -27.67 30.78
C VAL A 419 64.69 -26.60 31.22
N GLU A 420 65.10 -25.50 31.81
CA GLU A 420 64.23 -24.42 32.27
C GLU A 420 63.57 -23.73 31.11
N PHE A 421 64.28 -23.55 29.98
CA PHE A 421 63.73 -23.00 28.75
C PHE A 421 62.59 -23.89 28.15
N GLN A 422 62.82 -25.22 28.01
CA GLN A 422 61.84 -26.14 27.50
C GLN A 422 60.59 -26.20 28.39
N GLN A 423 60.76 -26.29 29.71
CA GLN A 423 59.62 -26.28 30.65
C GLN A 423 58.86 -24.96 30.61
N GLY A 424 59.60 -23.86 30.51
CA GLY A 424 59.01 -22.52 30.40
C GLY A 424 58.25 -22.30 29.09
N MET A 425 58.75 -22.78 27.96
CA MET A 425 58.09 -22.73 26.66
C MET A 425 56.76 -23.50 26.66
N GLY A 426 56.70 -24.68 27.28
CA GLY A 426 55.46 -25.42 27.46
C GLY A 426 54.42 -24.60 28.23
N LYS A 427 54.82 -24.03 29.38
CA LYS A 427 53.96 -23.14 30.20
C LYS A 427 53.56 -21.86 29.45
N LEU A 428 54.47 -21.24 28.68
CA LEU A 428 54.20 -20.08 27.86
C LEU A 428 53.11 -20.40 26.83
N GLY A 429 53.24 -21.54 26.10
CA GLY A 429 52.24 -21.98 25.11
C GLY A 429 50.86 -22.18 25.70
N GLU A 430 50.76 -22.88 26.84
CA GLU A 430 49.49 -23.05 27.55
C GLU A 430 48.87 -21.73 28.01
N ASN A 431 49.69 -20.84 28.55
CA ASN A 431 49.25 -19.55 29.04
C ASN A 431 48.78 -18.61 27.92
N ILE A 432 49.43 -18.65 26.76
CA ILE A 432 49.01 -17.90 25.58
C ILE A 432 47.70 -18.49 25.03
N LYS A 433 47.59 -19.82 24.92
CA LYS A 433 46.37 -20.52 24.47
C LYS A 433 45.16 -20.16 25.35
N LYS A 434 45.27 -20.29 26.66
CA LYS A 434 44.19 -19.94 27.61
C LYS A 434 43.76 -18.48 27.48
N ARG A 435 44.74 -17.59 27.28
CA ARG A 435 44.43 -16.16 27.13
C ARG A 435 43.76 -15.88 25.79
N PHE A 436 44.21 -16.49 24.73
CA PHE A 436 43.62 -16.41 23.41
C PHE A 436 42.17 -16.88 23.43
N GLU A 437 41.88 -18.06 23.99
CA GLU A 437 40.52 -18.58 24.12
C GLU A 437 39.58 -17.61 24.86
N LYS A 438 40.09 -16.96 25.91
CA LYS A 438 39.33 -15.95 26.65
C LYS A 438 39.08 -14.69 25.84
N ASP A 439 40.10 -14.18 25.15
CA ASP A 439 39.97 -12.96 24.32
C ASP A 439 39.08 -13.23 23.11
N GLU A 440 39.13 -14.44 22.54
CA GLU A 440 38.21 -14.92 21.49
C GLU A 440 36.76 -14.97 21.96
N GLN A 441 36.49 -15.58 23.08
CA GLN A 441 35.11 -15.65 23.62
C GLN A 441 34.54 -14.26 23.85
N GLN A 442 35.38 -13.33 24.34
CA GLN A 442 34.92 -11.94 24.49
C GLN A 442 34.67 -11.26 23.15
N PHE A 443 35.53 -11.46 22.17
CA PHE A 443 35.36 -10.91 20.84
C PHE A 443 34.08 -11.43 20.15
N ARG A 444 33.79 -12.73 20.29
CA ARG A 444 32.52 -13.32 19.81
C ARG A 444 31.32 -12.66 20.46
N LYS A 445 31.35 -12.42 21.77
CA LYS A 445 30.25 -11.74 22.47
C LYS A 445 30.12 -10.29 22.01
N ASP A 446 31.22 -9.57 21.85
CA ASP A 446 31.21 -8.19 21.37
C ASP A 446 30.60 -8.14 19.95
N LEU A 447 30.95 -9.05 19.02
CA LEU A 447 30.35 -9.14 17.69
C LEU A 447 28.86 -9.50 17.72
N GLN A 448 28.46 -10.44 18.56
CA GLN A 448 27.04 -10.82 18.70
C GLN A 448 26.21 -9.64 19.21
N GLU A 449 26.72 -8.88 20.16
CA GLU A 449 26.05 -7.70 20.69
C GLU A 449 25.95 -6.59 19.65
N ASP A 450 27.02 -6.32 18.89
CA ASP A 450 27.03 -5.32 17.82
C ASP A 450 25.99 -5.65 16.73
N ILE A 451 25.86 -6.92 16.36
CA ILE A 451 24.89 -7.39 15.37
C ILE A 451 23.47 -7.31 15.91
N LYS A 452 23.27 -7.74 17.17
CA LYS A 452 21.96 -7.68 17.82
C LYS A 452 21.45 -6.24 17.92
N GLN A 453 22.31 -5.29 18.27
CA GLN A 453 21.98 -3.87 18.29
C GLN A 453 21.56 -3.35 16.91
N PHE A 454 22.26 -3.76 15.86
CA PHE A 454 21.86 -3.45 14.47
C PHE A 454 20.48 -3.98 14.14
N GLU A 455 20.18 -5.26 14.46
CA GLU A 455 18.88 -5.88 14.20
C GLU A 455 17.75 -5.21 14.99
N GLU A 456 17.96 -4.92 16.27
CA GLU A 456 16.99 -4.24 17.12
C GLU A 456 16.68 -2.83 16.61
N ARG A 457 17.70 -2.12 16.12
CA ARG A 457 17.51 -0.78 15.55
C ARG A 457 16.68 -0.83 14.27
N ILE A 458 16.95 -1.77 13.36
CA ILE A 458 16.11 -1.96 12.16
C ILE A 458 14.68 -2.31 12.56
N LYS A 459 14.50 -3.23 13.51
CA LYS A 459 13.18 -3.61 14.01
C LYS A 459 12.42 -2.40 14.58
N ASN A 460 13.07 -1.59 15.40
CA ASN A 460 12.44 -0.40 15.98
C ASN A 460 12.06 0.64 14.91
N SER A 461 12.90 0.83 13.89
CA SER A 461 12.62 1.73 12.77
C SER A 461 11.40 1.28 11.98
N LEU A 462 11.27 -0.02 11.71
CA LEU A 462 10.10 -0.59 11.04
C LEU A 462 8.82 -0.46 11.87
N VAL A 463 8.90 -0.63 13.18
CA VAL A 463 7.74 -0.44 14.10
C VAL A 463 7.33 1.03 14.18
N MET A 464 8.28 1.96 14.21
CA MET A 464 8.00 3.40 14.20
C MET A 464 7.28 3.84 12.91
N LEU A 465 7.70 3.33 11.77
CA LEU A 465 7.05 3.61 10.49
C LEU A 465 5.58 3.17 10.48
N ASN A 466 5.25 2.06 11.12
CA ASN A 466 3.86 1.61 11.28
C ASN A 466 3.03 2.55 12.17
N ARG A 467 3.60 3.10 13.25
CA ARG A 467 2.87 4.00 14.16
C ARG A 467 2.57 5.38 13.55
N THR A 468 3.46 5.91 12.71
CA THR A 468 3.24 7.20 12.03
C THR A 468 2.09 7.16 11.01
N HIS A 469 1.62 5.98 10.62
CA HIS A 469 0.43 5.81 9.78
C HIS A 469 -0.89 6.07 10.50
N THR A 470 -0.97 5.77 11.79
CA THR A 470 -2.21 5.96 12.57
C THR A 470 -2.47 7.42 12.96
N ASP A 471 -1.43 8.26 13.01
CA ASP A 471 -1.55 9.66 13.46
C ASP A 471 -1.59 10.73 12.34
N SER A 472 -1.27 10.37 11.11
CA SER A 472 -1.39 11.32 10.00
C SER A 472 -2.83 11.32 9.52
N GLY A 473 -3.61 12.37 9.85
CA GLY A 473 -4.99 12.63 9.40
C GLY A 473 -5.19 12.51 7.88
N PHE A 474 -5.09 11.31 7.39
CA PHE A 474 -5.42 10.92 6.03
C PHE A 474 -6.94 10.78 5.95
N ASP A 475 -7.52 11.31 4.89
CA ASP A 475 -8.95 11.29 4.58
C ASP A 475 -9.59 9.94 4.98
N PRO A 476 -10.55 9.90 5.93
CA PRO A 476 -11.20 8.67 6.36
C PRO A 476 -12.00 7.97 5.24
N ASN A 477 -12.10 8.61 4.06
CA ASN A 477 -12.74 8.04 2.88
C ASN A 477 -11.82 7.15 2.02
N PHE A 478 -10.53 7.20 2.25
CA PHE A 478 -9.63 6.15 1.81
C PHE A 478 -9.63 5.11 2.92
N ASN A 479 -10.17 3.93 2.67
CA ASN A 479 -10.06 2.77 3.58
C ASN A 479 -8.58 2.33 3.64
N THR A 480 -7.71 3.23 4.13
CA THR A 480 -6.28 2.95 4.35
C THR A 480 -6.06 2.00 5.51
N HIS A 481 -7.08 1.75 6.34
CA HIS A 481 -7.01 0.72 7.38
C HIS A 481 -6.86 -0.71 6.84
N SER A 482 -7.18 -0.95 5.56
CA SER A 482 -6.92 -2.25 4.92
C SER A 482 -5.74 -2.25 3.96
N ALA A 483 -5.28 -1.07 3.51
CA ALA A 483 -4.26 -1.01 2.47
C ALA A 483 -2.82 -0.93 2.99
N PHE A 484 -2.58 -0.47 4.23
CA PHE A 484 -1.22 -0.31 4.76
C PHE A 484 -1.13 -0.56 6.27
N ASP A 485 -1.92 -1.49 6.80
CA ASP A 485 -1.80 -1.93 8.19
C ASP A 485 -0.67 -2.97 8.27
N PHE A 486 0.56 -2.48 8.40
CA PHE A 486 1.72 -3.31 8.73
C PHE A 486 1.59 -3.78 10.18
N ASN A 487 0.67 -4.69 10.44
CA ASN A 487 0.69 -5.48 11.65
C ASN A 487 1.94 -6.38 11.60
N ILE A 488 3.08 -5.82 11.97
CA ILE A 488 4.21 -6.64 12.36
C ILE A 488 3.77 -7.30 13.65
N ASP A 489 3.37 -8.55 13.54
CA ASP A 489 3.10 -9.41 14.67
C ASP A 489 4.37 -9.47 15.50
N THR A 490 4.40 -8.76 16.63
CA THR A 490 5.56 -8.68 17.51
C THR A 490 5.85 -10.00 18.18
N ASP A 491 4.93 -10.98 18.05
CA ASP A 491 5.04 -12.33 18.61
C ASP A 491 5.60 -13.36 17.60
N SER A 492 5.56 -13.11 16.30
CA SER A 492 6.35 -13.89 15.36
C SER A 492 7.81 -13.43 15.52
N GLY A 493 8.52 -14.13 16.39
CA GLY A 493 9.93 -13.89 16.66
C GLY A 493 10.67 -13.66 15.35
N ILE A 494 11.08 -12.42 15.13
CA ILE A 494 12.15 -12.13 14.18
C ILE A 494 13.34 -12.84 14.82
N ASP A 495 13.51 -14.11 14.48
CA ASP A 495 14.68 -14.86 14.88
C ASP A 495 15.89 -14.18 14.24
N GLY A 496 16.59 -13.35 15.02
CA GLY A 496 17.93 -12.81 14.74
C GLY A 496 18.93 -13.88 14.30
N LEU A 497 18.53 -15.13 14.36
CA LEU A 497 19.27 -16.33 14.01
C LEU A 497 19.58 -16.50 12.51
N GLY A 498 18.82 -15.95 11.58
CA GLY A 498 19.11 -16.11 10.14
C GLY A 498 20.34 -15.29 9.71
N LEU A 499 20.41 -14.01 10.07
CA LEU A 499 21.60 -13.19 9.85
C LEU A 499 22.73 -13.62 10.79
N LEU A 500 22.43 -13.92 12.07
CA LEU A 500 23.37 -14.50 13.01
C LEU A 500 23.80 -15.93 12.61
N GLY A 501 22.92 -16.76 12.08
CA GLY A 501 23.24 -18.14 11.66
C GLY A 501 24.24 -18.18 10.52
N SER A 502 24.07 -17.34 9.50
CA SER A 502 25.07 -17.19 8.42
C SER A 502 26.37 -16.56 8.93
N MET A 503 26.30 -15.65 9.92
CA MET A 503 27.44 -14.97 10.51
C MET A 503 28.18 -15.81 11.55
N VAL A 504 27.48 -16.63 12.35
CA VAL A 504 28.09 -17.56 13.31
C VAL A 504 28.80 -18.71 12.56
N GLY A 505 28.25 -19.17 11.43
CA GLY A 505 28.96 -20.10 10.54
C GLY A 505 30.28 -19.54 9.99
N LEU A 506 30.35 -18.25 9.76
CA LEU A 506 31.57 -17.56 9.34
C LEU A 506 32.57 -17.38 10.51
N GLY A 507 32.09 -17.22 11.74
CA GLY A 507 32.92 -17.06 12.94
C GLY A 507 33.75 -18.29 13.32
N PHE A 508 33.22 -19.51 13.11
CA PHE A 508 33.90 -20.76 13.45
C PHE A 508 35.16 -21.03 12.62
N GLY A 509 35.26 -20.48 11.41
CA GLY A 509 36.42 -20.70 10.53
C GLY A 509 37.70 -19.92 10.91
N ILE A 510 37.59 -18.84 11.69
CA ILE A 510 38.75 -18.00 12.06
C ILE A 510 39.76 -18.79 12.95
N PHE A 511 39.27 -19.70 13.76
CA PHE A 511 39.99 -20.28 14.87
C PHE A 511 40.62 -21.65 14.56
N ASN A 512 40.34 -22.24 13.42
CA ASN A 512 41.06 -23.42 12.92
C ASN A 512 42.49 -23.10 12.48
N PHE A 513 42.87 -21.81 12.36
CA PHE A 513 44.25 -21.39 12.08
C PHE A 513 45.16 -21.53 13.28
N TRP A 514 44.63 -21.60 14.49
CA TRP A 514 45.41 -21.76 15.69
C TRP A 514 45.63 -23.26 16.01
N ASN A 515 46.52 -23.89 15.26
CA ASN A 515 46.86 -25.29 15.52
C ASN A 515 47.86 -25.41 16.69
N PRO A 516 47.49 -26.08 17.80
CA PRO A 516 48.43 -26.35 18.90
C PRO A 516 49.71 -27.09 18.46
N VAL A 517 49.63 -27.83 17.36
CA VAL A 517 50.78 -28.55 16.75
C VAL A 517 51.81 -27.55 16.20
N GLY A 518 51.40 -26.37 15.76
CA GLY A 518 52.31 -25.28 15.36
C GLY A 518 53.18 -24.76 16.50
N TRP A 519 52.67 -24.77 17.73
CA TRP A 519 53.41 -24.38 18.93
C TRP A 519 54.44 -25.41 19.35
N ALA A 520 54.12 -26.67 19.24
CA ALA A 520 55.09 -27.74 19.45
C ALA A 520 56.23 -27.66 18.41
N SER A 521 55.92 -27.27 17.16
CA SER A 521 56.92 -27.06 16.11
C SER A 521 57.74 -25.78 16.29
N ILE A 522 57.20 -24.72 16.95
CA ILE A 522 57.98 -23.54 17.36
C ILE A 522 58.95 -23.93 18.49
N GLY A 523 58.51 -24.74 19.45
CA GLY A 523 59.36 -25.27 20.51
C GLY A 523 60.38 -26.31 20.01
N LEU A 524 59.99 -27.17 19.05
CA LEU A 524 60.83 -28.21 18.45
C LEU A 524 61.59 -27.70 17.22
N GLY A 525 61.09 -26.73 16.49
CA GLY A 525 61.70 -26.18 15.27
C GLY A 525 62.71 -25.05 15.53
N LEU A 526 62.69 -24.45 16.72
CA LEU A 526 63.87 -23.77 17.28
C LEU A 526 64.90 -24.81 17.71
N GLY A 527 64.94 -25.93 16.94
CA GLY A 527 65.82 -27.00 17.27
C GLY A 527 67.04 -26.52 18.01
N LEU A 528 67.16 -26.95 19.22
CA LEU A 528 68.35 -26.88 20.06
C LEU A 528 69.64 -27.14 19.28
N VAL A 529 69.56 -27.58 18.04
CA VAL A 529 70.66 -27.86 17.11
C VAL A 529 71.31 -26.61 16.54
N GLY A 530 70.60 -25.47 16.43
CA GLY A 530 71.22 -24.21 15.92
C GLY A 530 71.68 -23.20 16.98
N VAL A 531 71.00 -23.20 18.13
CA VAL A 531 71.31 -22.26 19.21
C VAL A 531 72.44 -22.81 20.15
N GLY A 532 72.58 -24.15 20.19
CA GLY A 532 73.51 -24.80 21.12
C GLY A 532 74.97 -24.72 20.76
N LYS A 533 75.37 -24.40 19.53
CA LYS A 533 76.79 -24.46 19.15
C LYS A 533 77.50 -23.11 18.99
N SER A 534 76.82 -21.99 18.95
CA SER A 534 77.48 -20.76 18.53
C SER A 534 77.57 -19.61 19.55
N VAL A 535 77.03 -19.76 20.75
CA VAL A 535 76.97 -18.62 21.69
C VAL A 535 77.62 -18.88 23.07
N TRP A 536 77.78 -20.15 23.45
CA TRP A 536 78.36 -20.52 24.72
C TRP A 536 79.91 -20.49 24.62
N ASN A 537 80.51 -19.28 24.69
CA ASN A 537 81.95 -19.11 24.89
C ASN A 537 82.14 -18.63 26.30
N PHE A 538 82.58 -19.54 27.16
CA PHE A 538 83.04 -19.23 28.49
C PHE A 538 84.56 -19.06 28.42
N PHE A 539 85.06 -18.04 29.11
CA PHE A 539 86.52 -17.81 29.26
C PHE A 539 86.96 -18.23 30.66
N ASP A 540 88.08 -18.91 30.72
CA ASP A 540 88.69 -19.40 31.94
C ASP A 540 89.28 -18.20 32.73
N SER A 541 88.54 -17.66 33.74
CA SER A 541 88.99 -16.52 34.55
C SER A 541 88.20 -16.44 35.86
N ASP A 542 88.81 -15.69 36.84
CA ASP A 542 88.28 -15.44 38.19
C ASP A 542 86.89 -14.76 38.26
N TYR A 543 86.24 -14.50 37.15
CA TYR A 543 84.90 -13.89 36.99
C TYR A 543 83.87 -14.82 36.45
N LYS A 544 83.96 -16.14 36.70
CA LYS A 544 83.10 -17.18 36.14
C LYS A 544 81.59 -16.85 36.22
N LYS A 545 81.07 -16.45 37.39
CA LYS A 545 79.65 -16.13 37.58
C LYS A 545 79.21 -14.97 36.70
N SER A 546 79.97 -13.87 36.65
CA SER A 546 79.62 -12.70 35.81
C SER A 546 79.67 -13.01 34.33
N GLN A 547 80.51 -13.93 33.88
CA GLN A 547 80.57 -14.37 32.50
C GLN A 547 79.38 -15.33 32.14
N GLN A 548 79.00 -16.22 33.07
CA GLN A 548 77.82 -17.07 32.93
C GLN A 548 76.56 -16.24 32.86
N GLU A 549 76.40 -15.21 33.72
CA GLU A 549 75.26 -14.29 33.66
C GLU A 549 75.18 -13.56 32.31
N LYS A 550 76.29 -12.99 31.82
CA LYS A 550 76.42 -12.34 30.53
C LYS A 550 76.07 -13.28 29.36
N ALA A 551 76.53 -14.52 29.44
CA ALA A 551 76.25 -15.55 28.44
C ALA A 551 74.73 -15.95 28.44
N VAL A 552 74.12 -16.07 29.61
CA VAL A 552 72.71 -16.29 29.80
C VAL A 552 71.90 -15.13 29.19
N ASP A 553 72.21 -13.87 29.52
CA ASP A 553 71.57 -12.68 29.01
C ASP A 553 71.60 -12.63 27.46
N LYS A 554 72.78 -12.82 26.88
CA LYS A 554 72.98 -12.84 25.43
C LYS A 554 72.18 -13.94 24.75
N ASN A 555 72.08 -15.11 25.36
CA ASN A 555 71.26 -16.21 24.85
C ASN A 555 69.73 -15.90 24.98
N LEU A 556 69.34 -15.33 26.13
CA LEU A 556 67.98 -14.87 26.32
C LEU A 556 67.59 -13.85 25.23
N ASP A 557 68.37 -12.81 25.01
CA ASP A 557 68.06 -11.77 24.01
C ASP A 557 67.95 -12.35 22.60
N LYS A 558 68.88 -13.26 22.24
CA LYS A 558 68.81 -13.90 20.90
C LYS A 558 67.60 -14.81 20.71
N VAL A 559 67.32 -15.68 21.70
CA VAL A 559 66.27 -16.65 21.62
C VAL A 559 64.87 -15.95 21.68
N PHE A 560 64.70 -15.00 22.59
CA PHE A 560 63.49 -14.27 22.73
C PHE A 560 63.25 -13.32 21.55
N GLY A 561 64.26 -12.73 20.93
CA GLY A 561 64.16 -12.00 19.68
C GLY A 561 63.58 -12.87 18.56
N ILE A 562 64.01 -14.12 18.41
CA ILE A 562 63.45 -15.05 17.44
C ILE A 562 61.98 -15.43 17.76
N ILE A 563 61.68 -15.63 19.05
CA ILE A 563 60.30 -15.94 19.50
C ILE A 563 59.38 -14.76 19.19
N GLU A 564 59.80 -13.55 19.53
CA GLU A 564 59.01 -12.34 19.27
C GLU A 564 58.75 -12.11 17.78
N GLU A 565 59.78 -12.29 16.94
CA GLU A 565 59.65 -12.16 15.49
C GLU A 565 58.65 -13.19 14.92
N LYS A 566 58.77 -14.45 15.29
CA LYS A 566 57.81 -15.50 14.86
C LYS A 566 56.41 -15.23 15.36
N MET A 567 56.23 -14.81 16.61
CA MET A 567 54.94 -14.46 17.16
C MET A 567 54.34 -13.25 16.48
N ARG A 568 55.15 -12.25 16.15
CA ARG A 568 54.70 -11.07 15.40
C ARG A 568 54.14 -11.46 14.04
N ASN A 569 54.82 -12.35 13.30
CA ASN A 569 54.38 -12.85 12.01
C ASN A 569 53.06 -13.62 12.13
N GLN A 570 52.93 -14.52 13.12
CA GLN A 570 51.68 -15.28 13.34
C GLN A 570 50.50 -14.37 13.76
N LEU A 571 50.77 -13.35 14.59
CA LEU A 571 49.74 -12.39 14.98
C LEU A 571 49.27 -11.52 13.79
N GLU A 572 50.16 -11.19 12.85
CA GLU A 572 49.77 -10.51 11.61
C GLU A 572 48.90 -11.41 10.71
N ASP A 573 49.21 -12.71 10.62
CA ASP A 573 48.35 -13.65 9.89
C ASP A 573 46.94 -13.77 10.51
N VAL A 574 46.88 -13.89 11.84
CA VAL A 574 45.60 -13.88 12.58
C VAL A 574 44.82 -12.58 12.36
N LYS A 575 45.50 -11.45 12.45
CA LYS A 575 44.93 -10.13 12.23
C LYS A 575 44.35 -10.03 10.82
N LYS A 576 45.05 -10.52 9.78
CA LYS A 576 44.58 -10.54 8.41
C LYS A 576 43.32 -11.37 8.28
N GLY A 577 43.29 -12.60 8.80
CA GLY A 577 42.13 -13.48 8.78
C GLY A 577 40.90 -12.86 9.48
N ILE A 578 41.11 -12.19 10.61
CA ILE A 578 40.03 -11.46 11.31
C ILE A 578 39.54 -10.29 10.50
N CYS A 579 40.43 -9.51 9.87
CA CYS A 579 40.05 -8.40 8.99
C CYS A 579 39.15 -8.89 7.84
N GLU A 580 39.56 -9.96 7.14
CA GLU A 580 38.76 -10.54 6.03
C GLU A 580 37.37 -10.98 6.48
N LYS A 581 37.28 -11.58 7.67
CA LYS A 581 35.98 -12.02 8.21
C LYS A 581 35.08 -10.86 8.63
N VAL A 582 35.65 -9.84 9.30
CA VAL A 582 34.88 -8.66 9.68
C VAL A 582 34.41 -7.89 8.43
N GLU A 583 35.22 -7.81 7.37
CA GLU A 583 34.79 -7.19 6.10
C GLU A 583 33.66 -8.02 5.43
N SER A 584 33.70 -9.35 5.50
CA SER A 584 32.61 -10.20 5.04
C SER A 584 31.31 -9.95 5.83
N LEU A 585 31.39 -9.80 7.16
CA LEU A 585 30.24 -9.42 7.99
C LEU A 585 29.66 -8.05 7.58
N LYS A 586 30.54 -7.07 7.37
CA LYS A 586 30.12 -5.73 6.91
C LYS A 586 29.45 -5.76 5.52
N ALA A 587 29.91 -6.67 4.65
CA ALA A 587 29.27 -6.86 3.34
C ALA A 587 27.83 -7.40 3.50
N GLY A 588 27.61 -8.38 4.37
CA GLY A 588 26.28 -8.93 4.66
C GLY A 588 25.28 -7.90 5.21
N LEU A 589 25.76 -6.90 5.97
CA LEU A 589 24.90 -5.80 6.43
C LEU A 589 24.33 -4.95 5.28
N ASN A 590 24.90 -5.03 4.07
CA ASN A 590 24.49 -4.24 2.92
C ASN A 590 23.23 -4.79 2.23
N ASP A 591 22.92 -6.07 2.40
CA ASP A 591 21.86 -6.73 1.67
C ASP A 591 20.48 -6.12 1.95
N SER A 592 20.24 -5.72 3.19
CA SER A 592 18.99 -5.02 3.57
C SER A 592 18.81 -3.69 2.84
N VAL A 593 19.89 -2.89 2.71
CA VAL A 593 19.84 -1.60 1.98
C VAL A 593 19.52 -1.83 0.51
N VAL A 594 20.23 -2.77 -0.12
CA VAL A 594 20.05 -3.10 -1.55
C VAL A 594 18.63 -3.54 -1.85
N CYS A 595 18.01 -4.30 -0.95
CA CYS A 595 16.63 -4.74 -1.11
C CYS A 595 15.66 -3.55 -1.18
N TYR A 596 15.72 -2.64 -0.19
CA TYR A 596 14.85 -1.46 -0.17
C TYR A 596 15.11 -0.48 -1.32
N GLU A 597 16.36 -0.35 -1.77
CA GLU A 597 16.68 0.45 -2.95
C GLU A 597 16.06 -0.14 -4.23
N ARG A 598 16.09 -1.46 -4.42
CA ARG A 598 15.41 -2.13 -5.54
C ARG A 598 13.89 -1.95 -5.47
N MET A 599 13.30 -2.04 -4.28
CA MET A 599 11.88 -1.76 -4.11
C MET A 599 11.54 -0.33 -4.53
N ARG A 600 12.33 0.65 -4.10
CA ARG A 600 12.15 2.06 -4.48
C ARG A 600 12.23 2.25 -5.99
N GLU A 601 13.24 1.70 -6.64
CA GLU A 601 13.42 1.78 -8.10
C GLU A 601 12.23 1.15 -8.84
N GLY A 602 11.75 0.01 -8.37
CA GLY A 602 10.58 -0.65 -8.93
C GLY A 602 9.32 0.20 -8.82
N LEU A 603 9.06 0.80 -7.65
CA LEU A 603 7.92 1.69 -7.43
C LEU A 603 8.01 2.96 -8.29
N ILE A 604 9.20 3.55 -8.44
CA ILE A 604 9.41 4.72 -9.32
C ILE A 604 9.05 4.35 -10.76
N LYS A 605 9.57 3.24 -11.27
CA LYS A 605 9.28 2.77 -12.63
C LYS A 605 7.79 2.56 -12.85
N ALA A 606 7.11 1.94 -11.90
CA ALA A 606 5.66 1.75 -11.99
C ALA A 606 4.88 3.08 -11.98
N GLY A 607 5.33 4.06 -11.20
CA GLY A 607 4.79 5.41 -11.22
C GLY A 607 4.96 6.09 -12.59
N GLU A 608 6.09 5.90 -13.24
CA GLU A 608 6.38 6.40 -14.60
C GLU A 608 5.48 5.73 -15.66
N ASP A 609 5.30 4.41 -15.59
CA ASP A 609 4.41 3.67 -16.49
C ASP A 609 2.96 4.16 -16.37
N LEU A 610 2.46 4.35 -15.14
CA LEU A 610 1.14 4.93 -14.89
C LEU A 610 1.02 6.37 -15.41
N TRP A 611 2.07 7.16 -15.29
CA TRP A 611 2.11 8.53 -15.83
C TRP A 611 2.01 8.53 -17.36
N GLN A 612 2.71 7.62 -18.05
CA GLN A 612 2.60 7.47 -19.49
C GLN A 612 1.18 7.10 -19.93
N ILE A 613 0.54 6.16 -19.22
CA ILE A 613 -0.85 5.78 -19.48
C ILE A 613 -1.78 7.00 -19.28
N SER A 614 -1.60 7.77 -18.20
CA SER A 614 -2.35 8.99 -17.93
C SER A 614 -2.24 10.00 -19.09
N ASN A 615 -1.03 10.24 -19.58
CA ASN A 615 -0.80 11.17 -20.68
C ASN A 615 -1.44 10.68 -21.99
N ASN A 616 -1.38 9.39 -22.28
CA ASN A 616 -2.04 8.81 -23.44
C ASN A 616 -3.56 8.97 -23.38
N ILE A 617 -4.15 8.81 -22.18
CA ILE A 617 -5.59 9.02 -21.96
C ILE A 617 -5.94 10.50 -22.16
N LYS A 618 -5.18 11.44 -21.57
CA LYS A 618 -5.39 12.89 -21.70
C LYS A 618 -5.31 13.34 -23.17
N THR A 619 -4.37 12.81 -23.92
CA THR A 619 -4.24 13.10 -25.36
C THR A 619 -5.46 12.61 -26.15
N ARG A 620 -6.03 11.45 -25.78
CA ARG A 620 -7.24 10.92 -26.43
C ARG A 620 -8.51 11.72 -26.11
N ILE A 621 -8.60 12.31 -24.91
CA ILE A 621 -9.72 13.20 -24.55
C ILE A 621 -9.64 14.50 -25.36
N ALA A 622 -8.43 15.00 -25.65
CA ALA A 622 -8.21 16.23 -26.40
C ALA A 622 -8.49 16.12 -27.90
N GLN A 623 -8.48 14.92 -28.47
CA GLN A 623 -8.86 14.60 -29.85
C GLN A 623 -10.38 14.41 -30.02
#